data_db88c44ce34854595f4064087eee453d
#
_entry.id   db88c44ce34854595f4064087eee453d
#
_cell.length_a   1.000
_cell.length_b   1.000
_cell.length_c   1.000
_cell.angle_alpha   90.00
_cell.angle_beta   90.00
_cell.angle_gamma   90.00
#
_symmetry.space_group_name_H-M   'P 1'
#
loop_
_entity.id
_entity.type
_entity.pdbx_description
1 polymer ?
#
loop_
_entity_poly.entity_id
_entity_poly.type
_entity_poly.pdbx_seq_one_letter_code
_entity_poly.pdbx_strand_id
1 'polypeptide(L)'
;MSFVPRQPRQPSQQSQQSQQSPPRGAQVLTGKAYLTTVQYRTDVNLAARQSIYAFQEPRIDLVSAVLDLASLTGTETVVDVGCGNGVYLAGLARRGHGGPAIGVDLSPGMLAAARPGAPAAGLTVGDAAALPVADRQADVTLAPHMLYHVPDPAAAVAEFRRITRPGGQLLVVLNGSDHLSELRELITSTARAMELPAGAAAAVLDTYTVMTLDAGAELLSGAFASVRRHDFTGELRLTCVEPVASYVASMRAHTVPDPAAFVAAVTSRVPFSPDGIFRVRTHAGVLVCQ
;
A
#
# COMPACT_ATOMS: atom_id res chain seq x y z
N MET A 1 -34.65 60.39 -12.15
CA MET A 1 -33.79 59.52 -11.32
C MET A 1 -33.51 58.27 -12.16
N SER A 2 -32.35 58.25 -12.81
CA SER A 2 -31.97 57.17 -13.74
C SER A 2 -31.27 56.04 -12.99
N PHE A 3 -31.76 54.83 -13.12
CA PHE A 3 -31.24 53.63 -12.51
C PHE A 3 -30.05 53.12 -13.36
N VAL A 4 -28.84 53.09 -12.78
CA VAL A 4 -27.64 52.50 -13.37
C VAL A 4 -27.46 51.09 -12.81
N PRO A 5 -27.46 50.02 -13.63
CA PRO A 5 -27.21 48.67 -13.14
C PRO A 5 -25.72 48.47 -12.84
N ARG A 6 -25.42 47.94 -11.63
CA ARG A 6 -24.06 47.51 -11.23
C ARG A 6 -23.64 46.27 -12.04
N GLN A 7 -22.48 46.35 -12.68
CA GLN A 7 -21.83 45.20 -13.30
C GLN A 7 -21.34 44.21 -12.23
N PRO A 8 -21.41 42.89 -12.48
CA PRO A 8 -20.85 41.91 -11.58
C PRO A 8 -19.31 41.99 -11.57
N ARG A 9 -18.74 41.95 -10.37
CA ARG A 9 -17.27 41.90 -10.16
C ARG A 9 -16.73 40.60 -10.70
N GLN A 10 -15.72 40.69 -11.56
CA GLN A 10 -14.92 39.53 -11.96
C GLN A 10 -14.18 38.97 -10.74
N PRO A 11 -14.07 37.64 -10.59
CA PRO A 11 -13.28 37.04 -9.52
C PRO A 11 -11.78 37.29 -9.79
N SER A 12 -11.07 37.68 -8.73
CA SER A 12 -9.64 37.97 -8.73
C SER A 12 -8.81 36.75 -9.11
N GLN A 13 -7.80 36.97 -9.98
CA GLN A 13 -6.85 35.99 -10.53
C GLN A 13 -5.87 35.38 -9.51
N GLN A 14 -6.20 35.23 -8.23
CA GLN A 14 -5.28 34.74 -7.19
C GLN A 14 -5.58 33.36 -6.64
N SER A 15 -6.35 32.52 -7.31
CA SER A 15 -6.60 31.12 -6.89
C SER A 15 -6.36 30.09 -8.01
N GLN A 16 -5.48 30.39 -8.96
CA GLN A 16 -4.87 29.37 -9.83
C GLN A 16 -3.52 28.93 -9.25
N GLN A 17 -3.50 28.41 -8.03
CA GLN A 17 -2.41 27.58 -7.58
C GLN A 17 -2.55 26.21 -8.27
N SER A 18 -1.77 26.07 -9.32
CA SER A 18 -1.22 24.87 -9.94
C SER A 18 -1.63 23.54 -9.28
N GLN A 19 -2.71 22.93 -9.77
CA GLN A 19 -2.83 21.49 -9.82
C GLN A 19 -1.76 20.99 -10.82
N GLN A 20 -0.54 20.83 -10.34
CA GLN A 20 0.49 20.14 -11.10
C GLN A 20 0.03 18.70 -11.26
N SER A 21 -0.33 18.32 -12.48
CA SER A 21 -0.56 16.92 -12.83
C SER A 21 0.67 16.12 -12.40
N PRO A 22 0.51 14.96 -11.74
CA PRO A 22 1.64 14.15 -11.31
C PRO A 22 2.52 13.81 -12.52
N PRO A 23 3.83 13.66 -12.36
CA PRO A 23 4.76 13.34 -13.45
C PRO A 23 4.29 12.08 -14.19
N ARG A 24 4.45 12.03 -15.50
CA ARG A 24 3.93 10.94 -16.37
C ARG A 24 4.30 9.53 -15.87
N GLY A 25 5.44 9.37 -15.17
CA GLY A 25 5.82 8.12 -14.51
C GLY A 25 4.83 7.68 -13.42
N ALA A 26 4.42 8.57 -12.53
CA ALA A 26 3.48 8.26 -11.43
C ALA A 26 2.10 7.81 -11.95
N GLN A 27 1.62 8.37 -13.08
CA GLN A 27 0.34 7.96 -13.68
C GLN A 27 0.34 6.52 -14.21
N VAL A 28 1.50 6.01 -14.66
CA VAL A 28 1.63 4.60 -15.08
C VAL A 28 1.57 3.66 -13.88
N LEU A 29 2.03 4.11 -12.73
CA LEU A 29 2.21 3.30 -11.52
C LEU A 29 0.90 3.06 -10.74
N THR A 30 0.01 4.03 -10.77
CA THR A 30 -1.33 3.97 -10.16
C THR A 30 -2.42 3.65 -11.20
N GLY A 31 -2.02 3.39 -12.45
CA GLY A 31 -2.94 3.06 -13.53
C GLY A 31 -3.68 1.76 -13.24
N LYS A 32 -5.00 1.81 -13.11
CA LYS A 32 -5.86 0.65 -12.79
C LYS A 32 -5.61 -0.53 -13.72
N ALA A 33 -5.45 -0.27 -15.02
CA ALA A 33 -5.15 -1.30 -16.01
C ALA A 33 -3.83 -2.01 -15.71
N TYR A 34 -2.76 -1.27 -15.38
CA TYR A 34 -1.48 -1.86 -15.02
C TYR A 34 -1.58 -2.72 -13.75
N LEU A 35 -2.22 -2.19 -12.71
CA LEU A 35 -2.38 -2.92 -11.45
C LEU A 35 -3.12 -4.25 -11.64
N THR A 36 -4.20 -4.27 -12.43
CA THR A 36 -5.05 -5.46 -12.60
C THR A 36 -4.54 -6.46 -13.63
N THR A 37 -3.85 -6.00 -14.69
CA THR A 37 -3.45 -6.88 -15.80
C THR A 37 -2.00 -7.32 -15.74
N VAL A 38 -1.14 -6.62 -14.98
CA VAL A 38 0.29 -6.91 -14.87
C VAL A 38 0.68 -7.19 -13.43
N GLN A 39 0.61 -6.18 -12.55
CA GLN A 39 1.22 -6.25 -11.22
C GLN A 39 0.51 -7.22 -10.28
N TYR A 40 -0.81 -7.21 -10.28
CA TYR A 40 -1.68 -8.01 -9.42
C TYR A 40 -2.66 -8.89 -10.20
N ARG A 41 -2.28 -9.29 -11.44
CA ARG A 41 -3.05 -10.26 -12.22
C ARG A 41 -3.19 -11.59 -11.48
N THR A 42 -2.16 -11.97 -10.74
CA THR A 42 -2.11 -13.11 -9.82
C THR A 42 -1.37 -12.67 -8.55
N ASP A 43 -1.40 -13.49 -7.51
CA ASP A 43 -0.72 -13.23 -6.23
C ASP A 43 0.80 -13.49 -6.25
N VAL A 44 1.35 -14.02 -7.34
CA VAL A 44 2.77 -14.44 -7.43
C VAL A 44 3.73 -13.31 -7.04
N ASN A 45 3.54 -12.11 -7.59
CA ASN A 45 4.39 -10.96 -7.26
C ASN A 45 4.20 -10.52 -5.80
N LEU A 46 2.98 -10.56 -5.28
CA LEU A 46 2.69 -10.20 -3.89
C LEU A 46 3.30 -11.21 -2.93
N ALA A 47 3.12 -12.51 -3.19
CA ALA A 47 3.68 -13.59 -2.40
C ALA A 47 5.21 -13.53 -2.36
N ALA A 48 5.86 -13.28 -3.51
CA ALA A 48 7.31 -13.11 -3.57
C ALA A 48 7.81 -11.92 -2.72
N ARG A 49 7.08 -10.79 -2.70
CA ARG A 49 7.40 -9.65 -1.81
C ARG A 49 7.16 -9.98 -0.35
N GLN A 50 6.10 -10.71 -0.04
CA GLN A 50 5.81 -11.11 1.33
C GLN A 50 6.83 -12.11 1.87
N SER A 51 7.39 -12.98 1.05
CA SER A 51 8.32 -14.04 1.46
C SER A 51 9.63 -13.51 2.07
N ILE A 52 10.09 -12.30 1.70
CA ILE A 52 11.33 -11.73 2.24
C ILE A 52 11.22 -11.47 3.75
N TYR A 53 10.01 -11.24 4.27
CA TYR A 53 9.81 -11.00 5.71
C TYR A 53 9.94 -12.28 6.56
N ALA A 54 10.13 -13.46 5.93
CA ALA A 54 10.55 -14.65 6.65
C ALA A 54 11.94 -14.50 7.31
N PHE A 55 12.75 -13.56 6.82
CA PHE A 55 14.09 -13.24 7.33
C PHE A 55 14.09 -12.06 8.31
N GLN A 56 12.92 -11.60 8.75
CA GLN A 56 12.80 -10.45 9.66
C GLN A 56 13.10 -10.81 11.10
N GLU A 57 13.90 -9.97 11.76
CA GLU A 57 14.20 -10.01 13.21
C GLU A 57 14.00 -8.62 13.85
N PRO A 58 13.27 -8.49 14.99
CA PRO A 58 12.42 -9.56 15.54
C PRO A 58 11.32 -9.97 14.56
N ARG A 59 10.85 -11.21 14.69
CA ARG A 59 9.74 -11.68 13.86
C ARG A 59 8.45 -10.92 14.20
N ILE A 60 7.86 -10.25 13.22
CA ILE A 60 6.64 -9.46 13.39
C ILE A 60 5.51 -10.10 12.58
N ASP A 61 4.48 -10.59 13.26
CA ASP A 61 3.21 -10.93 12.62
C ASP A 61 2.34 -9.67 12.53
N LEU A 62 2.56 -8.91 11.44
CA LEU A 62 1.86 -7.65 11.24
C LEU A 62 0.34 -7.84 11.09
N VAL A 63 -0.11 -8.97 10.50
CA VAL A 63 -1.54 -9.29 10.37
C VAL A 63 -2.17 -9.43 11.76
N SER A 64 -1.54 -10.21 12.64
CA SER A 64 -2.02 -10.35 14.01
C SER A 64 -2.01 -9.02 14.77
N ALA A 65 -0.92 -8.25 14.66
CA ALA A 65 -0.80 -6.95 15.31
C ALA A 65 -1.91 -5.96 14.88
N VAL A 66 -2.21 -5.88 13.59
CA VAL A 66 -3.31 -5.02 13.08
C VAL A 66 -4.67 -5.49 13.63
N LEU A 67 -4.93 -6.79 13.62
CA LEU A 67 -6.21 -7.34 14.14
C LEU A 67 -6.33 -7.18 15.66
N ASP A 68 -5.22 -7.17 16.40
CA ASP A 68 -5.22 -6.87 17.84
C ASP A 68 -5.55 -5.39 18.10
N LEU A 69 -5.01 -4.48 17.29
CA LEU A 69 -5.31 -3.04 17.36
C LEU A 69 -6.76 -2.71 16.98
N ALA A 70 -7.40 -3.54 16.14
CA ALA A 70 -8.80 -3.39 15.78
C ALA A 70 -9.76 -3.74 16.94
N SER A 71 -9.26 -4.37 18.02
CA SER A 71 -10.02 -4.67 19.25
C SER A 71 -11.36 -5.38 18.99
N LEU A 72 -11.37 -6.37 18.08
CA LEU A 72 -12.55 -7.09 17.65
C LEU A 72 -13.09 -8.00 18.76
N THR A 73 -14.39 -8.01 18.96
CA THR A 73 -15.11 -8.92 19.85
C THR A 73 -15.60 -10.20 19.16
N GLY A 74 -15.57 -10.20 17.81
CA GLY A 74 -15.87 -11.35 16.96
C GLY A 74 -17.19 -11.25 16.19
N THR A 75 -17.94 -10.16 16.33
CA THR A 75 -19.25 -9.98 15.67
C THR A 75 -19.32 -8.77 14.73
N GLU A 76 -18.27 -7.98 14.69
CA GLU A 76 -18.17 -6.75 13.90
C GLU A 76 -18.27 -7.04 12.40
N THR A 77 -18.84 -6.10 11.65
CA THR A 77 -18.69 -6.06 10.20
C THR A 77 -17.32 -5.47 9.87
N VAL A 78 -16.43 -6.29 9.31
CA VAL A 78 -15.09 -5.87 8.90
C VAL A 78 -15.03 -5.74 7.37
N VAL A 79 -14.57 -4.58 6.88
CA VAL A 79 -14.33 -4.34 5.45
C VAL A 79 -12.83 -4.17 5.22
N ASP A 80 -12.23 -5.07 4.44
CA ASP A 80 -10.82 -5.05 4.04
C ASP A 80 -10.70 -4.48 2.62
N VAL A 81 -10.22 -3.24 2.50
CA VAL A 81 -10.08 -2.51 1.24
C VAL A 81 -8.69 -2.70 0.67
N GLY A 82 -8.61 -3.12 -0.59
CA GLY A 82 -7.37 -3.58 -1.21
C GLY A 82 -6.92 -4.90 -0.58
N CYS A 83 -7.86 -5.83 -0.37
CA CYS A 83 -7.64 -7.04 0.42
C CYS A 83 -6.59 -7.99 -0.18
N GLY A 84 -6.19 -7.80 -1.44
CA GLY A 84 -5.18 -8.59 -2.12
C GLY A 84 -5.51 -10.09 -2.08
N ASN A 85 -4.53 -10.90 -1.70
CA ASN A 85 -4.67 -12.35 -1.52
C ASN A 85 -5.37 -12.74 -0.18
N GLY A 86 -5.97 -11.78 0.52
CA GLY A 86 -6.88 -12.01 1.65
C GLY A 86 -6.23 -12.41 2.97
N VAL A 87 -4.98 -12.03 3.21
CA VAL A 87 -4.25 -12.42 4.45
C VAL A 87 -4.94 -11.94 5.74
N TYR A 88 -5.56 -10.76 5.72
CA TYR A 88 -6.32 -10.23 6.86
C TYR A 88 -7.66 -10.95 7.03
N LEU A 89 -8.37 -11.22 5.94
CA LEU A 89 -9.61 -12.01 5.96
C LEU A 89 -9.36 -13.44 6.48
N ALA A 90 -8.27 -14.06 6.03
CA ALA A 90 -7.83 -15.36 6.55
C ALA A 90 -7.40 -15.26 8.03
N GLY A 91 -6.82 -14.14 8.45
CA GLY A 91 -6.49 -13.84 9.84
C GLY A 91 -7.75 -13.78 10.73
N LEU A 92 -8.81 -13.12 10.27
CA LEU A 92 -10.12 -13.08 10.92
C LEU A 92 -10.70 -14.48 11.07
N ALA A 93 -10.70 -15.27 9.98
CA ALA A 93 -11.21 -16.64 10.00
C ALA A 93 -10.46 -17.53 11.01
N ARG A 94 -9.11 -17.46 11.04
CA ARG A 94 -8.29 -18.21 12.02
C ARG A 94 -8.58 -17.81 13.47
N ARG A 95 -8.99 -16.57 13.71
CA ARG A 95 -9.40 -16.06 15.04
C ARG A 95 -10.84 -16.44 15.42
N GLY A 96 -11.56 -17.14 14.54
CA GLY A 96 -12.95 -17.51 14.78
C GLY A 96 -13.91 -16.32 14.71
N HIS A 97 -13.56 -15.26 13.99
CA HIS A 97 -14.44 -14.10 13.79
C HIS A 97 -15.73 -14.55 13.09
N GLY A 98 -16.88 -14.36 13.77
CA GLY A 98 -18.20 -14.79 13.30
C GLY A 98 -19.01 -13.69 12.61
N GLY A 99 -18.57 -12.44 12.70
CA GLY A 99 -19.20 -11.30 12.03
C GLY A 99 -18.97 -11.29 10.52
N PRO A 100 -19.72 -10.45 9.77
CA PRO A 100 -19.51 -10.29 8.33
C PRO A 100 -18.10 -9.78 8.02
N ALA A 101 -17.38 -10.47 7.13
CA ALA A 101 -16.10 -10.05 6.59
C ALA A 101 -16.23 -9.81 5.09
N ILE A 102 -15.86 -8.62 4.63
CA ILE A 102 -15.99 -8.19 3.22
C ILE A 102 -14.61 -7.77 2.71
N GLY A 103 -14.15 -8.39 1.62
CA GLY A 103 -12.93 -8.00 0.93
C GLY A 103 -13.26 -7.26 -0.37
N VAL A 104 -12.66 -6.10 -0.55
CA VAL A 104 -12.74 -5.31 -1.77
C VAL A 104 -11.36 -5.21 -2.38
N ASP A 105 -11.21 -5.58 -3.65
CA ASP A 105 -9.96 -5.40 -4.39
C ASP A 105 -10.26 -5.00 -5.83
N LEU A 106 -9.36 -4.23 -6.43
CA LEU A 106 -9.48 -3.82 -7.83
C LEU A 106 -9.26 -5.01 -8.80
N SER A 107 -8.50 -6.01 -8.37
CA SER A 107 -8.08 -7.17 -9.18
C SER A 107 -8.95 -8.40 -8.91
N PRO A 108 -9.68 -8.92 -9.93
CA PRO A 108 -10.35 -10.20 -9.83
C PRO A 108 -9.40 -11.37 -9.52
N GLY A 109 -8.14 -11.30 -10.01
CA GLY A 109 -7.13 -12.31 -9.74
C GLY A 109 -6.72 -12.38 -8.26
N MET A 110 -6.63 -11.24 -7.59
CA MET A 110 -6.40 -11.18 -6.15
C MET A 110 -7.57 -11.78 -5.36
N LEU A 111 -8.80 -11.45 -5.72
CA LEU A 111 -9.99 -12.03 -5.07
C LEU A 111 -10.07 -13.55 -5.27
N ALA A 112 -9.67 -14.06 -6.43
CA ALA A 112 -9.58 -15.50 -6.67
C ALA A 112 -8.52 -16.14 -5.75
N ALA A 113 -7.36 -15.49 -5.53
CA ALA A 113 -6.33 -15.94 -4.61
C ALA A 113 -6.75 -15.86 -3.12
N ALA A 114 -7.60 -14.88 -2.77
CA ALA A 114 -8.12 -14.72 -1.39
C ALA A 114 -9.13 -15.81 -0.99
N ARG A 115 -9.92 -16.32 -1.94
CA ARG A 115 -11.05 -17.22 -1.70
C ARG A 115 -10.71 -18.47 -0.86
N PRO A 116 -9.60 -19.20 -1.13
CA PRO A 116 -9.27 -20.40 -0.35
C PRO A 116 -9.00 -20.12 1.13
N GLY A 117 -8.39 -18.97 1.46
CA GLY A 117 -8.05 -18.59 2.84
C GLY A 117 -9.22 -17.98 3.62
N ALA A 118 -10.25 -17.48 2.92
CA ALA A 118 -11.39 -16.79 3.51
C ALA A 118 -12.70 -17.19 2.79
N PRO A 119 -13.12 -18.46 2.88
CA PRO A 119 -14.25 -18.98 2.10
C PRO A 119 -15.59 -18.35 2.48
N ALA A 120 -15.75 -17.90 3.73
CA ALA A 120 -16.97 -17.25 4.22
C ALA A 120 -17.01 -15.75 3.93
N ALA A 121 -15.90 -15.13 3.49
CA ALA A 121 -15.87 -13.70 3.23
C ALA A 121 -16.64 -13.33 1.95
N GLY A 122 -17.35 -12.22 1.99
CA GLY A 122 -17.89 -11.55 0.80
C GLY A 122 -16.75 -10.90 0.02
N LEU A 123 -16.45 -11.36 -1.21
CA LEU A 123 -15.40 -10.79 -2.04
C LEU A 123 -16.02 -10.06 -3.24
N THR A 124 -15.66 -8.80 -3.44
CA THR A 124 -16.19 -7.97 -4.53
C THR A 124 -15.10 -7.14 -5.20
N VAL A 125 -15.20 -6.99 -6.51
CA VAL A 125 -14.34 -6.07 -7.26
C VAL A 125 -14.79 -4.64 -6.98
N GLY A 126 -13.85 -3.77 -6.61
CA GLY A 126 -14.15 -2.37 -6.33
C GLY A 126 -12.92 -1.48 -6.33
N ASP A 127 -13.17 -0.20 -6.59
CA ASP A 127 -12.17 0.84 -6.50
C ASP A 127 -12.25 1.50 -5.12
N ALA A 128 -11.10 1.72 -4.48
CA ALA A 128 -11.03 2.37 -3.19
C ALA A 128 -11.58 3.80 -3.18
N ALA A 129 -11.56 4.49 -4.34
CA ALA A 129 -12.14 5.82 -4.50
C ALA A 129 -13.66 5.81 -4.83
N ALA A 130 -14.27 4.61 -4.96
CA ALA A 130 -15.71 4.44 -5.20
C ALA A 130 -16.12 3.03 -4.74
N LEU A 131 -16.16 2.82 -3.42
CA LEU A 131 -16.37 1.51 -2.81
C LEU A 131 -17.80 1.00 -3.00
N PRO A 132 -17.98 -0.27 -3.43
CA PRO A 132 -19.30 -0.90 -3.54
C PRO A 132 -19.80 -1.38 -2.16
N VAL A 133 -19.74 -0.52 -1.17
CA VAL A 133 -20.12 -0.76 0.22
C VAL A 133 -21.04 0.37 0.65
N ALA A 134 -22.12 0.05 1.34
CA ALA A 134 -23.09 1.05 1.81
C ALA A 134 -22.49 1.98 2.87
N ASP A 135 -23.09 3.16 3.03
CA ASP A 135 -22.71 4.12 4.05
C ASP A 135 -22.81 3.50 5.44
N ARG A 136 -21.80 3.74 6.29
CA ARG A 136 -21.79 3.34 7.70
C ARG A 136 -21.99 1.84 7.94
N GLN A 137 -21.65 1.01 6.98
CA GLN A 137 -21.79 -0.43 7.07
C GLN A 137 -20.69 -1.10 7.91
N ALA A 138 -19.47 -0.57 7.89
CA ALA A 138 -18.33 -1.17 8.55
C ALA A 138 -18.23 -0.73 10.02
N ASP A 139 -18.08 -1.67 10.93
CA ASP A 139 -17.61 -1.45 12.28
C ASP A 139 -16.12 -1.16 12.29
N VAL A 140 -15.38 -1.92 11.48
CA VAL A 140 -13.94 -1.78 11.25
C VAL A 140 -13.65 -1.80 9.76
N THR A 141 -12.94 -0.78 9.30
CA THR A 141 -12.38 -0.71 7.93
C THR A 141 -10.87 -0.94 8.02
N LEU A 142 -10.37 -1.87 7.24
CA LEU A 142 -8.94 -2.13 7.07
C LEU A 142 -8.50 -1.62 5.69
N ALA A 143 -7.35 -0.95 5.61
CA ALA A 143 -6.72 -0.51 4.35
C ALA A 143 -5.20 -0.75 4.41
N PRO A 144 -4.76 -2.03 4.45
CA PRO A 144 -3.37 -2.38 4.65
C PRO A 144 -2.58 -2.34 3.33
N HIS A 145 -1.51 -1.56 3.28
CA HIS A 145 -0.55 -1.52 2.17
C HIS A 145 -1.16 -1.25 0.79
N MET A 146 -2.25 -0.45 0.72
CA MET A 146 -2.94 -0.20 -0.54
C MET A 146 -3.00 1.28 -0.94
N LEU A 147 -2.95 2.22 0.04
CA LEU A 147 -3.24 3.63 -0.21
C LEU A 147 -2.24 4.29 -1.19
N TYR A 148 -1.00 3.81 -1.24
CA TYR A 148 0.01 4.27 -2.20
C TYR A 148 -0.23 3.79 -3.66
N HIS A 149 -1.22 2.92 -3.88
CA HIS A 149 -1.66 2.50 -5.22
C HIS A 149 -2.82 3.33 -5.75
N VAL A 150 -3.43 4.17 -4.92
CA VAL A 150 -4.60 4.96 -5.29
C VAL A 150 -4.15 6.29 -5.92
N PRO A 151 -4.64 6.63 -7.12
CA PRO A 151 -4.30 7.90 -7.78
C PRO A 151 -4.73 9.14 -7.01
N ASP A 152 -5.89 9.06 -6.33
CA ASP A 152 -6.44 10.09 -5.45
C ASP A 152 -6.65 9.51 -4.04
N PRO A 153 -5.64 9.57 -3.16
CA PRO A 153 -5.76 9.07 -1.81
C PRO A 153 -6.81 9.80 -0.97
N ALA A 154 -7.07 11.07 -1.25
CA ALA A 154 -8.09 11.84 -0.52
C ALA A 154 -9.50 11.31 -0.84
N ALA A 155 -9.79 10.97 -2.10
CA ALA A 155 -11.04 10.32 -2.47
C ALA A 155 -11.21 8.96 -1.77
N ALA A 156 -10.15 8.15 -1.68
CA ALA A 156 -10.21 6.88 -0.95
C ALA A 156 -10.47 7.09 0.54
N VAL A 157 -9.81 8.07 1.18
CA VAL A 157 -10.03 8.40 2.59
C VAL A 157 -11.48 8.88 2.83
N ALA A 158 -12.06 9.63 1.91
CA ALA A 158 -13.47 10.03 1.98
C ALA A 158 -14.40 8.80 1.92
N GLU A 159 -14.10 7.81 1.06
CA GLU A 159 -14.84 6.55 0.99
C GLU A 159 -14.67 5.70 2.26
N PHE A 160 -13.45 5.59 2.81
CA PHE A 160 -13.23 4.90 4.08
C PHE A 160 -14.06 5.51 5.21
N ARG A 161 -14.12 6.85 5.28
CA ARG A 161 -14.96 7.55 6.25
C ARG A 161 -16.45 7.32 5.99
N ARG A 162 -16.90 7.31 4.72
CA ARG A 162 -18.29 7.08 4.35
C ARG A 162 -18.78 5.69 4.79
N ILE A 163 -17.99 4.64 4.53
CA ILE A 163 -18.40 3.27 4.83
C ILE A 163 -18.24 2.91 6.31
N THR A 164 -17.32 3.57 7.05
CA THR A 164 -17.12 3.32 8.47
C THR A 164 -18.22 4.03 9.27
N ARG A 165 -18.90 3.29 10.16
CA ARG A 165 -19.97 3.84 10.99
C ARG A 165 -19.43 4.84 12.02
N PRO A 166 -20.27 5.76 12.54
CA PRO A 166 -19.90 6.56 13.70
C PRO A 166 -19.50 5.68 14.88
N GLY A 167 -18.34 5.98 15.48
CA GLY A 167 -17.75 5.16 16.55
C GLY A 167 -17.05 3.89 16.06
N GLY A 168 -17.05 3.61 14.77
CA GLY A 168 -16.21 2.56 14.16
C GLY A 168 -14.75 3.00 14.05
N GLN A 169 -13.92 2.12 13.51
CA GLN A 169 -12.47 2.34 13.36
C GLN A 169 -12.02 2.13 11.91
N LEU A 170 -11.05 2.94 11.47
CA LEU A 170 -10.27 2.69 10.28
C LEU A 170 -8.82 2.36 10.70
N LEU A 171 -8.26 1.28 10.17
CA LEU A 171 -6.85 0.94 10.34
C LEU A 171 -6.15 0.98 8.97
N VAL A 172 -5.18 1.87 8.82
CA VAL A 172 -4.37 2.00 7.60
C VAL A 172 -2.96 1.54 7.90
N VAL A 173 -2.41 0.67 7.07
CA VAL A 173 -1.01 0.24 7.19
C VAL A 173 -0.20 0.85 6.06
N LEU A 174 0.88 1.53 6.43
CA LEU A 174 1.83 2.17 5.51
C LEU A 174 3.26 1.88 5.95
N ASN A 175 4.20 2.08 5.03
CA ASN A 175 5.62 1.96 5.33
C ASN A 175 6.22 3.32 5.71
N GLY A 176 7.17 3.31 6.64
CA GLY A 176 8.02 4.45 6.95
C GLY A 176 8.90 4.83 5.77
N SER A 177 9.37 6.07 5.74
CA SER A 177 10.25 6.58 4.68
C SER A 177 11.59 5.85 4.61
N ASP A 178 12.03 5.25 5.72
CA ASP A 178 13.25 4.47 5.88
C ASP A 178 13.07 2.96 5.62
N HIS A 179 11.84 2.51 5.32
CA HIS A 179 11.55 1.09 5.04
C HIS A 179 12.35 0.58 3.84
N LEU A 180 13.08 -0.52 4.03
CA LEU A 180 13.96 -1.16 3.04
C LEU A 180 14.98 -0.20 2.42
N SER A 181 15.49 0.78 3.17
CA SER A 181 16.41 1.82 2.68
C SER A 181 17.67 1.24 2.04
N GLU A 182 18.27 0.22 2.64
CA GLU A 182 19.49 -0.42 2.16
C GLU A 182 19.25 -1.17 0.84
N LEU A 183 18.11 -1.83 0.72
CA LEU A 183 17.70 -2.53 -0.52
C LEU A 183 17.38 -1.52 -1.64
N ARG A 184 16.73 -0.41 -1.31
CA ARG A 184 16.44 0.67 -2.27
C ARG A 184 17.73 1.32 -2.77
N GLU A 185 18.72 1.55 -1.89
CA GLU A 185 20.02 2.09 -2.28
C GLU A 185 20.77 1.10 -3.19
N LEU A 186 20.76 -0.20 -2.87
CA LEU A 186 21.35 -1.23 -3.72
C LEU A 186 20.73 -1.24 -5.13
N ILE A 187 19.41 -1.15 -5.24
CA ILE A 187 18.70 -1.09 -6.52
C ILE A 187 19.06 0.18 -7.28
N THR A 188 19.05 1.33 -6.60
CA THR A 188 19.32 2.63 -7.21
C THR A 188 20.77 2.74 -7.69
N SER A 189 21.75 2.34 -6.87
CA SER A 189 23.16 2.37 -7.23
C SER A 189 23.49 1.39 -8.37
N THR A 190 22.81 0.23 -8.40
CA THR A 190 22.95 -0.72 -9.50
C THR A 190 22.40 -0.17 -10.82
N ALA A 191 21.22 0.46 -10.80
CA ALA A 191 20.64 1.08 -11.98
C ALA A 191 21.54 2.19 -12.56
N ARG A 192 22.14 3.00 -11.68
CA ARG A 192 23.15 4.01 -12.10
C ARG A 192 24.38 3.36 -12.72
N ALA A 193 24.93 2.30 -12.11
CA ALA A 193 26.12 1.61 -12.62
C ALA A 193 25.88 0.88 -13.94
N MET A 194 24.64 0.52 -14.25
CA MET A 194 24.22 -0.03 -15.53
C MET A 194 23.84 1.06 -16.55
N GLU A 195 24.01 2.33 -16.21
CA GLU A 195 23.64 3.47 -17.06
C GLU A 195 22.19 3.40 -17.58
N LEU A 196 21.28 2.89 -16.75
CA LEU A 196 19.87 2.78 -17.12
C LEU A 196 19.24 4.17 -17.27
N PRO A 197 18.23 4.32 -18.14
CA PRO A 197 17.55 5.61 -18.35
C PRO A 197 17.11 6.25 -17.04
N ALA A 198 17.20 7.58 -16.97
CA ALA A 198 16.74 8.34 -15.82
C ALA A 198 15.30 7.95 -15.46
N GLY A 199 15.06 7.56 -14.22
CA GLY A 199 13.76 7.11 -13.76
C GLY A 199 13.52 5.59 -13.83
N ALA A 200 14.40 4.78 -14.45
CA ALA A 200 14.25 3.33 -14.44
C ALA A 200 14.28 2.76 -13.01
N ALA A 201 15.24 3.21 -12.18
CA ALA A 201 15.28 2.83 -10.76
C ALA A 201 14.05 3.37 -10.00
N ALA A 202 13.62 4.60 -10.27
CA ALA A 202 12.41 5.17 -9.68
C ALA A 202 11.18 4.36 -10.06
N ALA A 203 11.05 3.95 -11.32
CA ALA A 203 9.93 3.12 -11.77
C ALA A 203 9.85 1.77 -11.02
N VAL A 204 11.00 1.19 -10.65
CA VAL A 204 11.06 -0.02 -9.81
C VAL A 204 10.66 0.29 -8.36
N LEU A 205 11.02 1.47 -7.82
CA LEU A 205 10.93 1.82 -6.40
C LEU A 205 9.75 2.73 -6.02
N ASP A 206 9.00 3.25 -6.99
CA ASP A 206 8.07 4.39 -6.81
C ASP A 206 6.94 4.15 -5.78
N THR A 207 6.57 2.90 -5.53
CA THR A 207 5.58 2.56 -4.50
C THR A 207 5.96 3.03 -3.09
N TYR A 208 7.25 3.24 -2.81
CA TYR A 208 7.74 3.62 -1.48
C TYR A 208 7.77 5.13 -1.22
N THR A 209 7.62 5.94 -2.27
CA THR A 209 7.77 7.41 -2.18
C THR A 209 6.45 8.16 -2.31
N VAL A 210 5.42 7.52 -2.86
CA VAL A 210 4.14 8.18 -3.18
C VAL A 210 3.31 8.46 -1.92
N MET A 211 3.28 7.52 -0.95
CA MET A 211 2.53 7.65 0.29
C MET A 211 3.29 6.96 1.42
N THR A 212 4.01 7.74 2.20
CA THR A 212 4.71 7.27 3.40
C THR A 212 3.77 7.24 4.61
N LEU A 213 4.22 6.60 5.69
CA LEU A 213 3.50 6.59 6.96
C LEU A 213 3.23 8.00 7.50
N ASP A 214 4.19 8.92 7.35
CA ASP A 214 4.04 10.31 7.81
C ASP A 214 3.02 11.07 6.95
N ALA A 215 3.12 10.96 5.62
CA ALA A 215 2.15 11.57 4.70
C ALA A 215 0.73 11.01 4.90
N GLY A 216 0.62 9.72 5.16
CA GLY A 216 -0.66 9.08 5.48
C GLY A 216 -1.25 9.58 6.81
N ALA A 217 -0.41 9.75 7.84
CA ALA A 217 -0.84 10.29 9.13
C ALA A 217 -1.35 11.74 8.99
N GLU A 218 -0.68 12.57 8.20
CA GLU A 218 -1.12 13.94 7.91
C GLU A 218 -2.47 13.95 7.18
N LEU A 219 -2.59 13.15 6.10
CA LEU A 219 -3.83 13.05 5.32
C LEU A 219 -5.01 12.60 6.19
N LEU A 220 -4.83 11.58 7.01
CA LEU A 220 -5.87 11.01 7.86
C LEU A 220 -6.24 11.95 9.00
N SER A 221 -5.30 12.72 9.55
CA SER A 221 -5.56 13.72 10.58
C SER A 221 -6.47 14.88 10.09
N GLY A 222 -6.50 15.12 8.78
CA GLY A 222 -7.44 16.06 8.16
C GLY A 222 -8.89 15.50 8.03
N ALA A 223 -9.08 14.18 8.16
CA ALA A 223 -10.35 13.52 7.91
C ALA A 223 -10.99 12.87 9.15
N PHE A 224 -10.19 12.49 10.15
CA PHE A 224 -10.62 11.80 11.37
C PHE A 224 -10.31 12.61 12.62
N ALA A 225 -11.15 12.46 13.65
CA ALA A 225 -11.00 13.21 14.91
C ALA A 225 -9.77 12.77 15.72
N SER A 226 -9.37 11.52 15.58
CA SER A 226 -8.14 11.01 16.19
C SER A 226 -7.41 10.06 15.23
N VAL A 227 -6.07 10.15 15.22
CA VAL A 227 -5.18 9.26 14.50
C VAL A 227 -4.07 8.83 15.46
N ARG A 228 -4.06 7.56 15.82
CA ARG A 228 -3.00 6.97 16.66
C ARG A 228 -2.09 6.14 15.81
N ARG A 229 -0.78 6.37 15.94
CA ARG A 229 0.26 5.66 15.20
C ARG A 229 0.91 4.58 16.06
N HIS A 230 1.10 3.41 15.48
CA HIS A 230 1.83 2.29 16.06
C HIS A 230 2.91 1.85 15.07
N ASP A 231 4.17 1.95 15.47
CA ASP A 231 5.31 1.61 14.62
C ASP A 231 5.80 0.18 14.90
N PHE A 232 6.13 -0.53 13.83
CA PHE A 232 6.69 -1.88 13.83
C PHE A 232 8.00 -1.86 13.07
N THR A 233 9.12 -1.85 13.80
CA THR A 233 10.47 -1.78 13.25
C THR A 233 11.24 -3.06 13.48
N GLY A 234 12.12 -3.40 12.53
CA GLY A 234 13.00 -4.55 12.62
C GLY A 234 14.04 -4.50 11.50
N GLU A 235 14.71 -5.61 11.26
CA GLU A 235 15.62 -5.76 10.11
C GLU A 235 15.42 -7.11 9.43
N LEU A 236 15.61 -7.18 8.13
CA LEU A 236 15.81 -8.41 7.41
C LEU A 236 17.27 -8.82 7.56
N ARG A 237 17.54 -10.08 7.90
CA ARG A 237 18.88 -10.66 8.01
C ARG A 237 19.08 -11.67 6.90
N LEU A 238 19.53 -11.20 5.75
CA LEU A 238 19.65 -11.98 4.55
C LEU A 238 21.05 -12.62 4.46
N THR A 239 21.14 -13.94 4.43
CA THR A 239 22.39 -14.70 4.37
C THR A 239 22.71 -15.22 2.98
N CYS A 240 21.82 -15.00 2.00
CA CYS A 240 21.96 -15.40 0.62
C CYS A 240 21.25 -14.41 -0.31
N VAL A 241 21.47 -14.50 -1.62
CA VAL A 241 20.96 -13.52 -2.60
C VAL A 241 19.55 -13.82 -3.11
N GLU A 242 19.08 -15.05 -2.96
CA GLU A 242 17.80 -15.52 -3.53
C GLU A 242 16.58 -14.70 -3.06
N PRO A 243 16.45 -14.30 -1.77
CA PRO A 243 15.38 -13.43 -1.33
C PRO A 243 15.42 -12.06 -2.00
N VAL A 244 16.61 -11.49 -2.21
CA VAL A 244 16.80 -10.22 -2.93
C VAL A 244 16.40 -10.40 -4.40
N ALA A 245 16.86 -11.46 -5.06
CA ALA A 245 16.50 -11.75 -6.45
C ALA A 245 14.99 -11.86 -6.64
N SER A 246 14.33 -12.64 -5.80
CA SER A 246 12.87 -12.86 -5.85
C SER A 246 12.11 -11.55 -5.61
N TYR A 247 12.57 -10.76 -4.63
CA TYR A 247 11.97 -9.47 -4.31
C TYR A 247 12.08 -8.49 -5.48
N VAL A 248 13.29 -8.30 -6.04
CA VAL A 248 13.53 -7.39 -7.17
C VAL A 248 12.77 -7.84 -8.41
N ALA A 249 12.74 -9.13 -8.72
CA ALA A 249 11.99 -9.66 -9.85
C ALA A 249 10.47 -9.44 -9.72
N SER A 250 9.94 -9.49 -8.48
CA SER A 250 8.50 -9.27 -8.19
C SER A 250 8.08 -7.80 -8.28
N MET A 251 9.05 -6.89 -8.24
CA MET A 251 8.81 -5.48 -8.44
C MET A 251 8.63 -5.20 -9.95
N ARG A 252 8.77 -3.93 -10.34
CA ARG A 252 8.66 -3.54 -11.74
C ARG A 252 9.93 -3.73 -12.54
N ALA A 253 10.71 -4.78 -12.25
CA ALA A 253 11.93 -5.07 -12.99
C ALA A 253 11.68 -5.20 -14.51
N HIS A 254 10.47 -5.60 -14.92
CA HIS A 254 10.06 -5.64 -16.33
C HIS A 254 9.98 -4.25 -17.00
N THR A 255 10.06 -3.15 -16.24
CA THR A 255 10.11 -1.78 -16.81
C THR A 255 11.51 -1.37 -17.24
N VAL A 256 12.54 -2.16 -16.89
CA VAL A 256 13.90 -1.96 -17.39
C VAL A 256 14.11 -2.76 -18.69
N PRO A 257 15.06 -2.34 -19.57
CA PRO A 257 15.26 -2.98 -20.87
C PRO A 257 15.58 -4.47 -20.82
N ASP A 258 16.37 -4.92 -19.84
CA ASP A 258 16.68 -6.32 -19.57
C ASP A 258 16.47 -6.64 -18.10
N PRO A 259 15.27 -7.12 -17.72
CA PRO A 259 14.93 -7.45 -16.34
C PRO A 259 15.83 -8.53 -15.72
N ALA A 260 16.23 -9.54 -16.50
CA ALA A 260 17.04 -10.62 -15.98
C ALA A 260 18.48 -10.16 -15.68
N ALA A 261 19.09 -9.41 -16.59
CA ALA A 261 20.39 -8.80 -16.36
C ALA A 261 20.36 -7.82 -15.19
N PHE A 262 19.28 -7.05 -15.04
CA PHE A 262 19.13 -6.14 -13.91
C PHE A 262 19.07 -6.89 -12.56
N VAL A 263 18.25 -7.93 -12.45
CA VAL A 263 18.18 -8.76 -11.24
C VAL A 263 19.54 -9.38 -10.93
N ALA A 264 20.24 -9.93 -11.93
CA ALA A 264 21.58 -10.50 -11.77
C ALA A 264 22.61 -9.45 -11.30
N ALA A 265 22.54 -8.24 -11.85
CA ALA A 265 23.42 -7.13 -11.46
C ALA A 265 23.14 -6.66 -10.03
N VAL A 266 21.88 -6.60 -9.58
CA VAL A 266 21.53 -6.25 -8.19
C VAL A 266 22.05 -7.34 -7.25
N THR A 267 21.83 -8.61 -7.54
CA THR A 267 22.24 -9.72 -6.68
C THR A 267 23.76 -9.86 -6.55
N SER A 268 24.52 -9.60 -7.64
CA SER A 268 25.99 -9.63 -7.62
C SER A 268 26.62 -8.53 -6.76
N ARG A 269 25.84 -7.50 -6.41
CA ARG A 269 26.28 -6.34 -5.64
C ARG A 269 25.76 -6.32 -4.22
N VAL A 270 25.09 -7.38 -3.75
CA VAL A 270 24.58 -7.45 -2.38
C VAL A 270 25.74 -7.26 -1.39
N PRO A 271 25.71 -6.22 -0.53
CA PRO A 271 26.84 -5.87 0.31
C PRO A 271 26.81 -6.68 1.63
N PHE A 272 27.15 -7.96 1.55
CA PHE A 272 27.27 -8.80 2.74
C PHE A 272 28.33 -8.25 3.70
N SER A 273 27.98 -8.12 4.97
CA SER A 273 28.93 -7.78 6.05
C SER A 273 29.92 -8.94 6.28
N PRO A 274 30.99 -8.73 7.06
CA PRO A 274 31.97 -9.78 7.37
C PRO A 274 31.38 -11.05 8.02
N ASP A 275 30.22 -10.92 8.68
CA ASP A 275 29.46 -12.04 9.25
C ASP A 275 28.55 -12.74 8.25
N GLY A 276 28.64 -12.39 6.95
CA GLY A 276 27.84 -12.99 5.87
C GLY A 276 26.39 -12.55 5.83
N ILE A 277 26.01 -11.44 6.49
CA ILE A 277 24.64 -10.98 6.56
C ILE A 277 24.48 -9.63 5.84
N PHE A 278 23.53 -9.55 4.91
CA PHE A 278 23.01 -8.27 4.42
C PHE A 278 21.81 -7.86 5.26
N ARG A 279 21.98 -6.75 5.99
CA ARG A 279 20.94 -6.21 6.88
C ARG A 279 20.14 -5.14 6.16
N VAL A 280 18.82 -5.27 6.23
CA VAL A 280 17.89 -4.33 5.58
C VAL A 280 16.83 -3.92 6.59
N ARG A 281 16.73 -2.64 6.86
CA ARG A 281 15.75 -2.09 7.81
C ARG A 281 14.32 -2.34 7.34
N THR A 282 13.45 -2.69 8.28
CA THR A 282 12.01 -2.74 8.06
C THR A 282 11.31 -1.76 8.98
N HIS A 283 10.31 -1.06 8.43
CA HIS A 283 9.49 -0.12 9.17
C HIS A 283 8.10 -0.07 8.56
N ALA A 284 7.13 -0.67 9.22
CA ALA A 284 5.72 -0.53 8.92
C ALA A 284 5.02 0.21 10.07
N GLY A 285 3.98 0.96 9.77
CA GLY A 285 3.16 1.61 10.78
C GLY A 285 1.69 1.37 10.55
N VAL A 286 0.94 1.27 11.65
CA VAL A 286 -0.51 1.19 11.67
C VAL A 286 -1.07 2.50 12.19
N LEU A 287 -1.91 3.14 11.40
CA LEU A 287 -2.66 4.34 11.76
C LEU A 287 -4.08 3.92 12.13
N VAL A 288 -4.43 4.05 13.41
CA VAL A 288 -5.77 3.75 13.94
C VAL A 288 -6.55 5.05 14.04
N CYS A 289 -7.60 5.17 13.24
CA CYS A 289 -8.39 6.39 13.06
C CYS A 289 -9.81 6.22 13.62
N GLN A 290 -10.32 7.28 14.28
CA GLN A 290 -11.70 7.36 14.83
C GLN A 290 -12.30 8.74 14.60
#